data_f9978509e90422d3fe1ca9d7853be4c7
#
_entry.id   f9978509e90422d3fe1ca9d7853be4c7
#
_cell.length_a   1.000
_cell.length_b   1.000
_cell.length_c   1.000
_cell.angle_alpha   90.00
_cell.angle_beta   90.00
_cell.angle_gamma   90.00
#
_symmetry.space_group_name_H-M   'P 1'
#
loop_
_entity.id
_entity.type
_entity.pdbx_description
1 polymer ?
#
loop_
_entity_poly.entity_id
_entity_poly.type
_entity_poly.pdbx_seq_one_letter_code
_entity_poly.pdbx_strand_id
1 'polypeptide(L)'
;MDHAVVRSWSREFSDAAIPLTSSQLMRQHLEGVRLALPFDAAQVLVFDRSKDVHRQIVQVGYPAEVARALAEDFTQNWPSPVWYPVDADDDLPTSISGERDVDGSFRRSHIYRDYLAPAGFLDGITLELKHRGRYVGLANFSSRTLGFYDRSRRLVSAAFATLLAQAISDNARELEAIPPTAHAARVIR
;
A
#
# COMPACT_ATOMS: atom_id res chain seq x y z
N MET A 1 22.83 1.26 1.88
CA MET A 1 21.97 0.34 2.65
C MET A 1 22.18 -1.05 2.09
N ASP A 2 22.53 -1.99 2.97
CA ASP A 2 23.12 -3.26 2.57
C ASP A 2 22.07 -4.19 1.96
N HIS A 3 22.25 -4.58 0.69
CA HIS A 3 21.42 -5.59 0.01
C HIS A 3 21.34 -6.94 0.76
N ALA A 4 22.23 -7.15 1.72
CA ALA A 4 22.26 -8.31 2.59
C ALA A 4 21.07 -8.34 3.57
N VAL A 5 20.64 -7.17 4.10
CA VAL A 5 19.51 -7.07 5.02
C VAL A 5 18.20 -7.48 4.35
N VAL A 6 17.96 -7.01 3.11
CA VAL A 6 16.73 -7.35 2.36
C VAL A 6 16.72 -8.85 2.00
N ARG A 7 17.86 -9.46 1.73
CA ARG A 7 17.95 -10.91 1.40
C ARG A 7 17.83 -11.82 2.64
N SER A 8 18.28 -11.36 3.80
CA SER A 8 18.15 -12.13 5.04
C SER A 8 16.67 -12.31 5.40
N TRP A 9 15.87 -11.27 5.24
CA TRP A 9 14.43 -11.30 5.53
C TRP A 9 13.64 -12.24 4.62
N SER A 10 14.03 -12.35 3.34
CA SER A 10 13.38 -13.30 2.42
C SER A 10 13.56 -14.76 2.83
N ARG A 11 14.63 -15.11 3.57
CA ARG A 11 14.89 -16.47 4.04
C ARG A 11 14.18 -16.79 5.34
N GLU A 12 14.14 -15.86 6.30
CA GLU A 12 13.53 -16.10 7.60
C GLU A 12 11.99 -16.30 7.51
N PHE A 13 11.35 -15.72 6.49
CA PHE A 13 9.91 -15.91 6.27
C PHE A 13 9.56 -17.21 5.53
N SER A 14 10.53 -17.89 4.91
CA SER A 14 10.28 -19.16 4.21
C SER A 14 10.27 -20.39 5.09
N ASP A 15 10.80 -20.30 6.32
CA ASP A 15 10.98 -21.45 7.24
C ASP A 15 9.89 -21.57 8.32
N ALA A 16 8.78 -20.83 8.22
CA ALA A 16 7.69 -20.92 9.20
C ALA A 16 6.99 -22.28 9.13
N ALA A 17 7.19 -23.09 10.17
CA ALA A 17 6.67 -24.46 10.31
C ALA A 17 5.13 -24.56 10.45
N ILE A 18 4.39 -23.46 10.47
CA ILE A 18 2.92 -23.41 10.55
C ILE A 18 2.38 -22.71 9.30
N PRO A 19 1.50 -23.34 8.53
CA PRO A 19 0.88 -22.68 7.40
C PRO A 19 0.07 -21.48 7.89
N LEU A 20 0.58 -20.27 7.61
CA LEU A 20 -0.12 -19.02 7.90
C LEU A 20 -1.17 -18.78 6.81
N THR A 21 -2.30 -18.19 7.19
CA THR A 21 -3.22 -17.64 6.20
C THR A 21 -2.52 -16.51 5.42
N SER A 22 -2.94 -16.27 4.19
CA SER A 22 -2.36 -15.18 3.37
C SER A 22 -2.41 -13.83 4.07
N SER A 23 -3.45 -13.55 4.87
CA SER A 23 -3.54 -12.32 5.67
C SER A 23 -2.53 -12.28 6.82
N GLN A 24 -2.27 -13.41 7.46
CA GLN A 24 -1.26 -13.51 8.54
C GLN A 24 0.16 -13.33 7.96
N LEU A 25 0.44 -13.99 6.85
CA LEU A 25 1.71 -13.83 6.13
C LEU A 25 1.93 -12.37 5.71
N MET A 26 0.90 -11.73 5.15
CA MET A 26 0.99 -10.33 4.73
C MET A 26 1.19 -9.39 5.94
N ARG A 27 0.58 -9.70 7.09
CA ARG A 27 0.82 -8.95 8.33
C ARG A 27 2.27 -9.08 8.79
N GLN A 28 2.86 -10.28 8.75
CA GLN A 28 4.28 -10.48 9.07
C GLN A 28 5.19 -9.71 8.12
N HIS A 29 4.88 -9.69 6.82
CA HIS A 29 5.63 -8.86 5.86
C HIS A 29 5.56 -7.37 6.23
N LEU A 30 4.39 -6.85 6.60
CA LEU A 30 4.25 -5.46 7.05
C LEU A 30 5.04 -5.17 8.33
N GLU A 31 5.05 -6.07 9.30
CA GLU A 31 5.87 -5.91 10.53
C GLU A 31 7.37 -5.91 10.19
N GLY A 32 7.79 -6.77 9.25
CA GLY A 32 9.15 -6.74 8.72
C GLY A 32 9.49 -5.41 8.02
N VAL A 33 8.59 -4.92 7.17
CA VAL A 33 8.73 -3.61 6.51
C VAL A 33 8.88 -2.50 7.55
N ARG A 34 8.12 -2.52 8.64
CA ARG A 34 8.10 -1.50 9.69
C ARG A 34 9.45 -1.29 10.37
N LEU A 35 10.30 -2.32 10.41
CA LEU A 35 11.64 -2.21 10.98
C LEU A 35 12.57 -1.33 10.13
N ALA A 36 12.43 -1.33 8.81
CA ALA A 36 13.26 -0.53 7.91
C ALA A 36 12.55 0.74 7.41
N LEU A 37 11.24 0.74 7.37
CA LEU A 37 10.39 1.86 7.00
C LEU A 37 9.34 2.04 8.10
N PRO A 38 9.65 2.72 9.20
CA PRO A 38 8.69 3.00 10.26
C PRO A 38 7.48 3.74 9.66
N PHE A 39 6.28 3.24 9.93
CA PHE A 39 5.02 3.88 9.52
C PHE A 39 4.04 3.88 10.69
N ASP A 40 3.11 4.84 10.70
CA ASP A 40 2.04 4.89 11.69
C ASP A 40 0.86 4.03 11.28
N ALA A 41 0.59 3.95 9.97
CA ALA A 41 -0.44 3.09 9.42
C ALA A 41 -0.04 2.51 8.06
N ALA A 42 -0.53 1.30 7.76
CA ALA A 42 -0.33 0.64 6.48
C ALA A 42 -1.55 -0.20 6.08
N GLN A 43 -1.76 -0.35 4.78
CA GLN A 43 -2.80 -1.19 4.20
C GLN A 43 -2.28 -1.84 2.92
N VAL A 44 -2.60 -3.12 2.72
CA VAL A 44 -2.33 -3.83 1.47
C VAL A 44 -3.64 -4.27 0.84
N LEU A 45 -3.79 -3.95 -0.43
CA LEU A 45 -4.94 -4.24 -1.26
C LEU A 45 -4.51 -5.14 -2.42
N VAL A 46 -5.26 -6.21 -2.67
CA VAL A 46 -5.08 -7.05 -3.86
C VAL A 46 -6.10 -6.66 -4.93
N PHE A 47 -5.68 -6.66 -6.18
CA PHE A 47 -6.56 -6.39 -7.31
C PHE A 47 -7.24 -7.67 -7.80
N ASP A 48 -8.55 -7.76 -7.60
CA ASP A 48 -9.39 -8.83 -8.14
C ASP A 48 -9.79 -8.49 -9.59
N ARG A 49 -9.06 -9.07 -10.54
CA ARG A 49 -9.29 -8.81 -11.98
C ARG A 49 -10.66 -9.26 -12.47
N SER A 50 -11.24 -10.28 -11.84
CA SER A 50 -12.52 -10.83 -12.27
C SER A 50 -13.68 -9.91 -11.95
N LYS A 51 -13.51 -9.06 -10.94
CA LYS A 51 -14.53 -8.13 -10.43
C LYS A 51 -14.15 -6.65 -10.66
N ASP A 52 -12.93 -6.42 -11.16
CA ASP A 52 -12.38 -5.07 -11.34
C ASP A 52 -12.41 -4.23 -10.04
N VAL A 53 -12.04 -4.85 -8.91
CA VAL A 53 -12.06 -4.19 -7.59
C VAL A 53 -10.80 -4.50 -6.79
N HIS A 54 -10.46 -3.60 -5.88
CA HIS A 54 -9.44 -3.84 -4.88
C HIS A 54 -10.08 -4.45 -3.63
N ARG A 55 -9.41 -5.44 -3.06
CA ARG A 55 -9.81 -6.07 -1.80
C ARG A 55 -8.72 -5.89 -0.76
N GLN A 56 -9.10 -5.42 0.42
CA GLN A 56 -8.19 -5.31 1.53
C GLN A 56 -7.79 -6.70 2.05
N ILE A 57 -6.48 -6.98 2.12
CA ILE A 57 -5.93 -8.20 2.70
C ILE A 57 -5.58 -7.97 4.16
N VAL A 58 -4.92 -6.85 4.43
CA VAL A 58 -4.44 -6.48 5.76
C VAL A 58 -4.41 -4.98 5.91
N GLN A 59 -4.63 -4.51 7.13
CA GLN A 59 -4.38 -3.14 7.53
C GLN A 59 -3.85 -3.10 8.98
N VAL A 60 -3.06 -2.06 9.28
CA VAL A 60 -2.48 -1.78 10.59
C VAL A 60 -2.52 -0.27 10.81
N GLY A 61 -2.99 0.17 11.98
CA GLY A 61 -2.90 1.56 12.42
C GLY A 61 -3.92 2.55 11.82
N TYR A 62 -4.62 2.22 10.75
CA TYR A 62 -5.71 3.07 10.27
C TYR A 62 -6.98 2.89 11.10
N PRO A 63 -7.73 3.98 11.41
CA PRO A 63 -9.13 3.88 11.78
C PRO A 63 -9.93 3.16 10.68
N ALA A 64 -11.01 2.46 11.06
CA ALA A 64 -11.78 1.64 10.12
C ALA A 64 -12.35 2.43 8.94
N GLU A 65 -12.82 3.64 9.19
CA GLU A 65 -13.35 4.56 8.16
C GLU A 65 -12.27 5.01 7.18
N VAL A 66 -11.04 5.28 7.66
CA VAL A 66 -9.90 5.64 6.81
C VAL A 66 -9.49 4.46 5.93
N ALA A 67 -9.36 3.27 6.55
CA ALA A 67 -9.00 2.06 5.80
C ALA A 67 -10.02 1.74 4.70
N ARG A 68 -11.32 1.93 4.99
CA ARG A 68 -12.38 1.75 4.02
C ARG A 68 -12.32 2.79 2.89
N ALA A 69 -12.18 4.08 3.22
CA ALA A 69 -12.08 5.14 2.23
C ALA A 69 -10.89 4.92 1.27
N LEU A 70 -9.75 4.48 1.79
CA LEU A 70 -8.59 4.13 0.97
C LEU A 70 -8.85 2.88 0.08
N ALA A 71 -9.61 1.90 0.56
CA ALA A 71 -9.89 0.69 -0.21
C ALA A 71 -10.97 0.89 -1.29
N GLU A 72 -11.94 1.76 -1.06
CA GLU A 72 -13.10 1.94 -1.92
C GLU A 72 -12.98 3.22 -2.76
N ASP A 73 -12.92 4.38 -2.13
CA ASP A 73 -12.99 5.66 -2.82
C ASP A 73 -11.67 6.02 -3.52
N PHE A 74 -10.55 5.79 -2.83
CA PHE A 74 -9.24 6.10 -3.40
C PHE A 74 -8.92 5.21 -4.59
N THR A 75 -9.20 3.91 -4.49
CA THR A 75 -8.88 2.96 -5.56
C THR A 75 -9.73 3.12 -6.80
N GLN A 76 -10.97 3.62 -6.68
CA GLN A 76 -11.83 3.91 -7.83
C GLN A 76 -11.28 5.06 -8.70
N ASN A 77 -10.50 5.95 -8.10
CA ASN A 77 -9.88 7.07 -8.79
C ASN A 77 -8.40 6.83 -9.13
N TRP A 78 -7.92 5.60 -8.92
CA TRP A 78 -6.56 5.19 -9.20
C TRP A 78 -6.43 4.47 -10.55
N PRO A 79 -5.39 4.70 -11.36
CA PRO A 79 -4.41 5.77 -11.22
C PRO A 79 -4.95 7.09 -11.72
N SER A 80 -4.93 8.13 -10.89
CA SER A 80 -5.24 9.48 -11.36
C SER A 80 -3.96 10.13 -11.88
N PRO A 81 -3.92 10.62 -13.12
CA PRO A 81 -2.78 11.38 -13.63
C PRO A 81 -2.44 12.61 -12.79
N VAL A 82 -3.42 13.13 -12.05
CA VAL A 82 -3.25 14.26 -11.12
C VAL A 82 -2.45 13.87 -9.88
N TRP A 83 -2.54 12.58 -9.48
CA TRP A 83 -1.87 12.08 -8.27
C TRP A 83 -0.56 11.35 -8.57
N TYR A 84 -0.26 11.13 -9.86
CA TYR A 84 0.94 10.50 -10.37
C TYR A 84 1.55 11.26 -11.53
N PRO A 85 2.10 12.45 -11.30
CA PRO A 85 3.14 12.89 -12.20
C PRO A 85 4.35 11.97 -11.95
N VAL A 86 4.48 10.93 -12.78
CA VAL A 86 5.74 10.20 -12.88
C VAL A 86 6.76 11.22 -13.36
N ASP A 87 7.67 11.59 -12.51
CA ASP A 87 8.82 12.38 -12.93
C ASP A 87 9.68 11.49 -13.80
N ALA A 88 9.93 11.92 -15.00
CA ALA A 88 10.79 11.22 -15.94
C ALA A 88 12.21 10.95 -15.36
N ASP A 89 12.61 11.71 -14.35
CA ASP A 89 13.93 11.62 -13.73
C ASP A 89 13.98 10.78 -12.44
N ASP A 90 12.85 10.34 -11.89
CA ASP A 90 12.78 9.61 -10.63
C ASP A 90 11.60 8.64 -10.61
N ASP A 91 11.84 7.37 -10.98
CA ASP A 91 10.84 6.27 -10.92
C ASP A 91 10.37 5.93 -9.49
N LEU A 92 10.58 6.82 -8.52
CA LEU A 92 10.21 6.59 -7.15
C LEU A 92 8.73 6.91 -6.89
N PRO A 93 8.08 6.16 -5.98
CA PRO A 93 6.70 6.43 -5.59
C PRO A 93 6.56 7.85 -5.02
N THR A 94 5.51 8.55 -5.40
CA THR A 94 5.22 9.92 -4.94
C THR A 94 4.71 9.92 -3.50
N SER A 95 5.15 10.87 -2.68
CA SER A 95 4.62 11.10 -1.33
C SER A 95 3.67 12.30 -1.28
N ILE A 96 2.77 12.33 -0.28
CA ILE A 96 1.81 13.43 -0.07
C ILE A 96 2.52 14.76 0.19
N SER A 97 3.64 14.71 0.94
CA SER A 97 4.42 15.91 1.28
C SER A 97 5.56 16.18 0.29
N GLY A 98 5.70 15.35 -0.73
CA GLY A 98 6.75 15.51 -1.74
C GLY A 98 6.57 16.77 -2.57
N GLU A 99 7.64 17.21 -3.23
CA GLU A 99 7.65 18.38 -4.12
C GLU A 99 6.62 18.33 -5.25
N ARG A 100 5.97 17.20 -5.42
CA ARG A 100 5.03 16.90 -6.51
C ARG A 100 3.56 17.09 -6.18
N ASP A 101 3.18 17.21 -4.92
CA ASP A 101 1.91 17.87 -4.61
C ASP A 101 2.10 19.40 -4.72
N VAL A 102 2.85 19.82 -5.77
CA VAL A 102 3.27 21.21 -6.02
C VAL A 102 2.07 22.15 -6.03
N ASP A 103 0.95 21.68 -6.53
CA ASP A 103 -0.30 22.43 -6.55
C ASP A 103 -1.22 22.08 -5.36
N GLY A 104 -0.82 21.15 -4.48
CA GLY A 104 -1.60 20.71 -3.34
C GLY A 104 -2.87 19.92 -3.73
N SER A 105 -2.91 19.33 -4.91
CA SER A 105 -4.10 18.65 -5.45
C SER A 105 -4.55 17.50 -4.56
N PHE A 106 -3.62 16.64 -4.11
CA PHE A 106 -3.96 15.54 -3.22
C PHE A 106 -4.46 16.03 -1.86
N ARG A 107 -3.83 17.06 -1.28
CA ARG A 107 -4.26 17.63 0.01
C ARG A 107 -5.63 18.31 -0.08
N ARG A 108 -6.07 18.74 -1.26
CA ARG A 108 -7.42 19.24 -1.50
C ARG A 108 -8.44 18.14 -1.80
N SER A 109 -7.99 16.91 -2.05
CA SER A 109 -8.89 15.78 -2.29
C SER A 109 -9.75 15.48 -1.06
N HIS A 110 -10.95 14.93 -1.29
CA HIS A 110 -11.83 14.54 -0.17
C HIS A 110 -11.18 13.45 0.70
N ILE A 111 -10.43 12.52 0.11
CA ILE A 111 -9.70 11.46 0.85
C ILE A 111 -8.77 12.06 1.89
N TYR A 112 -7.98 13.08 1.51
CA TYR A 112 -7.06 13.71 2.45
C TYR A 112 -7.80 14.55 3.49
N ARG A 113 -8.70 15.45 3.06
CA ARG A 113 -9.39 16.39 3.95
C ARG A 113 -10.35 15.72 4.93
N ASP A 114 -11.08 14.72 4.45
CA ASP A 114 -12.21 14.17 5.18
C ASP A 114 -11.82 12.91 5.97
N TYR A 115 -10.69 12.26 5.63
CA TYR A 115 -10.24 11.01 6.26
C TYR A 115 -8.81 11.08 6.81
N LEU A 116 -7.80 11.35 5.97
CA LEU A 116 -6.40 11.25 6.39
C LEU A 116 -6.00 12.37 7.36
N ALA A 117 -6.29 13.62 7.04
CA ALA A 117 -5.94 14.76 7.87
C ALA A 117 -6.64 14.75 9.24
N PRO A 118 -7.96 14.48 9.35
CA PRO A 118 -8.62 14.35 10.64
C PRO A 118 -8.08 13.20 11.50
N ALA A 119 -7.61 12.11 10.88
CA ALA A 119 -6.95 11.00 11.56
C ALA A 119 -5.48 11.30 11.95
N GLY A 120 -4.98 12.50 11.63
CA GLY A 120 -3.66 12.98 11.97
C GLY A 120 -2.53 12.50 11.05
N PHE A 121 -2.86 11.95 9.87
CA PHE A 121 -1.86 11.57 8.89
C PHE A 121 -1.45 12.78 8.05
N LEU A 122 -0.16 13.15 8.13
CA LEU A 122 0.39 14.34 7.50
C LEU A 122 1.19 14.02 6.23
N ASP A 123 1.65 12.77 6.12
CA ASP A 123 2.37 12.27 4.95
C ASP A 123 1.95 10.83 4.64
N GLY A 124 2.18 10.40 3.41
CA GLY A 124 1.85 9.06 2.97
C GLY A 124 2.43 8.76 1.59
N ILE A 125 2.49 7.48 1.28
CA ILE A 125 2.96 6.96 0.02
C ILE A 125 2.08 5.80 -0.42
N THR A 126 1.77 5.72 -1.71
CA THR A 126 1.10 4.58 -2.31
C THR A 126 2.04 3.87 -3.27
N LEU A 127 2.17 2.58 -3.11
CA LEU A 127 3.01 1.71 -3.95
C LEU A 127 2.12 0.91 -4.89
N GLU A 128 2.37 1.03 -6.19
CA GLU A 128 1.86 0.05 -7.14
C GLU A 128 2.61 -1.27 -6.98
N LEU A 129 1.87 -2.34 -6.76
CA LEU A 129 2.43 -3.67 -6.63
C LEU A 129 2.36 -4.36 -7.99
N LYS A 130 3.53 -4.59 -8.59
CA LYS A 130 3.66 -5.28 -9.88
C LYS A 130 4.56 -6.50 -9.74
N HIS A 131 4.05 -7.65 -10.19
CA HIS A 131 4.82 -8.89 -10.28
C HIS A 131 4.97 -9.29 -11.76
N ARG A 132 6.22 -9.42 -12.24
CA ARG A 132 6.54 -9.74 -13.66
C ARG A 132 5.80 -8.82 -14.65
N GLY A 133 5.79 -7.51 -14.37
CA GLY A 133 5.12 -6.51 -15.19
C GLY A 133 3.59 -6.47 -15.07
N ARG A 134 2.98 -7.35 -14.26
CA ARG A 134 1.52 -7.39 -14.07
C ARG A 134 1.16 -6.69 -12.76
N TYR A 135 0.21 -5.78 -12.82
CA TYR A 135 -0.38 -5.16 -11.66
C TYR A 135 -1.14 -6.19 -10.81
N VAL A 136 -0.85 -6.25 -9.51
CA VAL A 136 -1.45 -7.19 -8.56
C VAL A 136 -2.11 -6.51 -7.37
N GLY A 137 -1.91 -5.21 -7.17
CA GLY A 137 -2.54 -4.47 -6.09
C GLY A 137 -1.84 -3.18 -5.72
N LEU A 138 -2.18 -2.67 -4.54
CA LEU A 138 -1.63 -1.44 -3.94
C LEU A 138 -1.18 -1.69 -2.50
N ALA A 139 -0.19 -0.92 -2.05
CA ALA A 139 0.11 -0.78 -0.63
C ALA A 139 0.16 0.70 -0.26
N ASN A 140 -0.63 1.10 0.73
CA ASN A 140 -0.67 2.44 1.28
C ASN A 140 0.09 2.45 2.61
N PHE A 141 0.96 3.45 2.78
CA PHE A 141 1.65 3.73 4.04
C PHE A 141 1.42 5.17 4.41
N SER A 142 1.14 5.44 5.68
CA SER A 142 0.95 6.80 6.19
C SER A 142 1.79 7.08 7.42
N SER A 143 2.18 8.34 7.57
CA SER A 143 2.90 8.85 8.72
C SER A 143 2.23 10.10 9.29
N ARG A 144 2.32 10.25 10.62
CA ARG A 144 1.92 11.46 11.34
C ARG A 144 2.99 12.55 11.29
N THR A 145 4.15 12.26 10.69
CA THR A 145 5.25 13.21 10.52
C THR A 145 5.22 13.78 9.12
N LEU A 146 5.14 15.10 9.03
CA LEU A 146 5.23 15.81 7.74
C LEU A 146 6.62 15.63 7.12
N GLY A 147 6.69 15.40 5.82
CA GLY A 147 7.95 15.18 5.10
C GLY A 147 8.64 13.85 5.46
N PHE A 148 7.89 12.90 5.99
CA PHE A 148 8.44 11.62 6.42
C PHE A 148 9.01 10.81 5.24
N TYR A 149 8.30 10.76 4.10
CA TYR A 149 8.73 9.99 2.93
C TYR A 149 9.69 10.79 2.05
N ASP A 150 10.87 11.10 2.60
CA ASP A 150 11.99 11.65 1.86
C ASP A 150 12.48 10.68 0.76
N ARG A 151 13.43 11.13 -0.07
CA ARG A 151 13.98 10.33 -1.17
C ARG A 151 14.51 8.97 -0.71
N SER A 152 15.18 8.91 0.44
CA SER A 152 15.75 7.67 0.98
C SER A 152 14.65 6.67 1.35
N ARG A 153 13.60 7.12 2.03
CA ARG A 153 12.46 6.27 2.42
C ARG A 153 11.62 5.84 1.22
N ARG A 154 11.50 6.69 0.20
CA ARG A 154 10.85 6.35 -1.07
C ARG A 154 11.59 5.24 -1.80
N LEU A 155 12.94 5.25 -1.82
CA LEU A 155 13.76 4.16 -2.35
C LEU A 155 13.52 2.84 -1.59
N VAL A 156 13.50 2.89 -0.26
CA VAL A 156 13.20 1.73 0.58
C VAL A 156 11.79 1.21 0.27
N SER A 157 10.80 2.10 0.17
CA SER A 157 9.42 1.74 -0.16
C SER A 157 9.33 1.02 -1.51
N ALA A 158 10.02 1.51 -2.54
CA ALA A 158 10.04 0.87 -3.86
C ALA A 158 10.60 -0.56 -3.82
N ALA A 159 11.63 -0.81 -2.99
CA ALA A 159 12.14 -2.16 -2.79
C ALA A 159 11.10 -3.08 -2.13
N PHE A 160 10.33 -2.58 -1.17
CA PHE A 160 9.25 -3.35 -0.55
C PHE A 160 8.07 -3.61 -1.47
N ALA A 161 7.78 -2.74 -2.43
CA ALA A 161 6.75 -2.98 -3.42
C ALA A 161 6.97 -4.30 -4.17
N THR A 162 8.22 -4.61 -4.52
CA THR A 162 8.59 -5.87 -5.19
C THR A 162 8.33 -7.08 -4.30
N LEU A 163 8.72 -7.01 -3.01
CA LEU A 163 8.52 -8.10 -2.06
C LEU A 163 7.05 -8.36 -1.78
N LEU A 164 6.25 -7.31 -1.57
CA LEU A 164 4.81 -7.42 -1.36
C LEU A 164 4.10 -7.97 -2.61
N ALA A 165 4.49 -7.53 -3.80
CA ALA A 165 3.94 -8.03 -5.06
C ALA A 165 4.24 -9.51 -5.28
N GLN A 166 5.44 -9.97 -4.94
CA GLN A 166 5.81 -11.39 -4.95
C GLN A 166 4.94 -12.19 -3.98
N ALA A 167 4.82 -11.73 -2.72
CA ALA A 167 4.02 -12.40 -1.71
C ALA A 167 2.54 -12.52 -2.10
N ILE A 168 1.97 -11.48 -2.71
CA ILE A 168 0.60 -11.54 -3.28
C ILE A 168 0.51 -12.58 -4.38
N SER A 169 1.46 -12.59 -5.31
CA SER A 169 1.44 -13.51 -6.45
C SER A 169 1.57 -14.97 -6.02
N ASP A 170 2.42 -15.25 -5.04
CA ASP A 170 2.65 -16.60 -4.53
C ASP A 170 1.42 -17.16 -3.78
N ASN A 171 0.61 -16.28 -3.20
CA ASN A 171 -0.59 -16.62 -2.43
C ASN A 171 -1.90 -16.29 -3.15
N ALA A 172 -1.87 -16.07 -4.47
CA ALA A 172 -3.02 -15.56 -5.24
C ALA A 172 -4.29 -16.42 -5.06
N ARG A 173 -4.17 -17.75 -5.05
CA ARG A 173 -5.33 -18.67 -4.91
C ARG A 173 -6.05 -18.53 -3.57
N GLU A 174 -5.30 -18.35 -2.48
CA GLU A 174 -5.89 -18.15 -1.15
C GLU A 174 -6.49 -16.75 -1.01
N LEU A 175 -5.85 -15.75 -1.63
CA LEU A 175 -6.33 -14.37 -1.61
C LEU A 175 -7.64 -14.20 -2.40
N GLU A 176 -7.85 -14.98 -3.47
CA GLU A 176 -9.10 -15.03 -4.21
C GLU A 176 -10.28 -15.59 -3.36
N ALA A 177 -9.99 -16.45 -2.40
CA ALA A 177 -10.99 -17.02 -1.49
C ALA A 177 -11.45 -16.09 -0.37
N ILE A 178 -10.74 -14.97 -0.11
CA ILE A 178 -11.14 -13.99 0.90
C ILE A 178 -12.42 -13.28 0.43
N PRO A 179 -13.52 -13.33 1.20
CA PRO A 179 -14.76 -12.67 0.80
C PRO A 179 -14.52 -11.16 0.70
N PRO A 180 -15.13 -10.47 -0.27
CA PRO A 180 -15.12 -9.01 -0.32
C PRO A 180 -15.68 -8.47 0.99
N THR A 181 -15.02 -7.48 1.58
CA THR A 181 -15.55 -6.77 2.74
C THR A 181 -17.00 -6.37 2.44
N ALA A 182 -17.92 -6.60 3.38
CA ALA A 182 -19.37 -6.62 3.18
C ALA A 182 -20.03 -5.31 2.65
N HIS A 183 -19.24 -4.35 2.18
CA HIS A 183 -19.70 -3.05 1.66
C HIS A 183 -19.63 -2.91 0.12
N ALA A 184 -18.89 -3.76 -0.59
CA ALA A 184 -18.82 -3.71 -2.06
C ALA A 184 -20.13 -4.12 -2.76
N ALA A 185 -21.14 -4.60 -2.03
CA ALA A 185 -22.41 -5.08 -2.57
C ALA A 185 -23.49 -3.98 -2.76
N ARG A 186 -23.20 -2.69 -2.59
CA ARG A 186 -24.22 -1.62 -2.61
C ARG A 186 -24.09 -0.55 -3.69
N VAL A 187 -23.23 -0.70 -4.67
CA VAL A 187 -23.13 0.28 -5.79
C VAL A 187 -23.36 -0.44 -7.13
N ILE A 188 -24.49 -1.08 -7.29
CA ILE A 188 -25.11 -1.32 -8.61
C ILE A 188 -26.62 -1.10 -8.42
N ARG A 189 -27.04 0.15 -8.59
CA ARG A 189 -28.38 0.52 -9.10
C ARG A 189 -28.30 1.87 -9.79
#